data_7f6a213895039c2bf192e73c5e9126f6
#
_entry.id   7f6a213895039c2bf192e73c5e9126f6
#
_cell.length_a   1.000
_cell.length_b   1.000
_cell.length_c   1.000
_cell.angle_alpha   90.00
_cell.angle_beta   90.00
_cell.angle_gamma   90.00
#
_symmetry.space_group_name_H-M   'P 1'
#
loop_
_entity.id
_entity.type
_entity.pdbx_description
1 polymer ?
#
loop_
_entity_poly.entity_id
_entity_poly.type
_entity_poly.pdbx_seq_one_letter_code
_entity_poly.pdbx_strand_id
1 'polypeptide(L)'
;MASEGRKRTVAVIGAGVVGVTSASFLLRKGHGVILLDPGNPGEGASFGNAGCFNGSSVVPLSMPDTIRKVPGWLIDPLGPLVVRWHYLPVLAPWLLRFIRAGTKEKVGRQARALRTLVDQGIETMAPIARDAGAQDLIQRVGHLIVYRSQASWESESMAWRLRRDNGIAWDEFSQGELQQLDPNLSRDYVKGVLVRENGHTTNPHRLIERLAQAFLRDGGRIERRCAVGFEVADGRLTAIRCAGGPLPVDAAVVAAGIWSKPLAAELGDHIPLETERGYHLMIRDPAVVPRIPTADAERKFVATSMELGLRLAGTVELAGLDAPPNWKRARILLTHARRMFPALRDEVPDQNITTWMGHRPSMPDSLPVIGPSRRTPDVVYAFGHGHIGMTCAAKTGKTVAELISGEPPHVDVGPFSPRRFDEALRPRRDKRWFSAFGRNGSSSAG
;
A
#
# COMPACT_ATOMS: atom_id res chain seq x y z
N MET A 1 -4.17 28.15 25.51
CA MET A 1 -3.00 28.56 24.72
C MET A 1 -2.42 27.30 24.13
N ALA A 2 -2.62 27.06 22.83
CA ALA A 2 -1.95 25.95 22.15
C ALA A 2 -0.44 26.22 22.19
N SER A 3 0.37 25.27 22.65
CA SER A 3 1.82 25.38 22.59
C SER A 3 2.20 25.53 21.11
N GLU A 4 2.75 26.67 20.73
CA GLU A 4 3.39 26.79 19.41
C GLU A 4 4.45 25.70 19.32
N GLY A 5 4.17 24.67 18.52
CA GLY A 5 5.09 23.55 18.32
C GLY A 5 6.42 24.08 17.80
N ARG A 6 7.51 23.71 18.43
CA ARG A 6 8.88 24.17 18.07
C ARG A 6 9.12 23.89 16.58
N LYS A 7 9.38 24.95 15.79
CA LYS A 7 9.77 24.82 14.38
C LYS A 7 11.03 23.97 14.27
N ARG A 8 10.98 22.90 13.45
CA ARG A 8 12.06 21.92 13.26
C ARG A 8 12.51 21.89 11.81
N THR A 9 13.75 21.52 11.57
CA THR A 9 14.22 21.08 10.24
C THR A 9 13.98 19.59 10.12
N VAL A 10 13.13 19.17 9.18
CA VAL A 10 12.68 17.80 9.00
C VAL A 10 13.13 17.26 7.64
N ALA A 11 13.84 16.14 7.63
CA ALA A 11 14.11 15.40 6.40
C ALA A 11 13.01 14.35 6.15
N VAL A 12 12.47 14.31 4.95
CA VAL A 12 11.57 13.24 4.49
C VAL A 12 12.33 12.39 3.49
N ILE A 13 12.55 11.10 3.81
CA ILE A 13 13.33 10.17 3.00
C ILE A 13 12.38 9.36 2.11
N GLY A 14 12.46 9.59 0.80
CA GLY A 14 11.59 9.00 -0.22
C GLY A 14 10.57 9.98 -0.78
N ALA A 15 10.59 10.23 -2.09
CA ALA A 15 9.71 11.13 -2.82
C ALA A 15 8.56 10.40 -3.54
N GLY A 16 8.12 9.26 -3.04
CA GLY A 16 6.86 8.63 -3.44
C GLY A 16 5.65 9.40 -2.91
N VAL A 17 4.43 8.94 -3.23
CA VAL A 17 3.19 9.63 -2.83
C VAL A 17 3.10 9.86 -1.31
N VAL A 18 3.54 8.91 -0.48
CA VAL A 18 3.53 9.05 1.00
C VAL A 18 4.54 10.10 1.46
N GLY A 19 5.75 10.11 0.88
CA GLY A 19 6.77 11.09 1.24
C GLY A 19 6.39 12.51 0.84
N VAL A 20 5.91 12.72 -0.39
CA VAL A 20 5.49 14.04 -0.87
C VAL A 20 4.31 14.58 -0.07
N THR A 21 3.31 13.75 0.25
CA THR A 21 2.19 14.19 1.11
C THR A 21 2.64 14.49 2.54
N SER A 22 3.54 13.68 3.12
CA SER A 22 4.12 13.95 4.44
C SER A 22 4.88 15.28 4.46
N ALA A 23 5.71 15.53 3.44
CA ALA A 23 6.45 16.78 3.30
C ALA A 23 5.50 17.99 3.19
N SER A 24 4.43 17.88 2.40
CA SER A 24 3.44 18.93 2.24
C SER A 24 2.71 19.25 3.56
N PHE A 25 2.31 18.25 4.34
CA PHE A 25 1.64 18.47 5.63
C PHE A 25 2.61 19.02 6.69
N LEU A 26 3.86 18.59 6.73
CA LEU A 26 4.90 19.13 7.60
C LEU A 26 5.18 20.60 7.31
N LEU A 27 5.27 20.97 6.02
CA LEU A 27 5.47 22.36 5.61
C LEU A 27 4.30 23.25 6.07
N ARG A 28 3.06 22.77 5.93
CA ARG A 28 1.85 23.47 6.42
C ARG A 28 1.81 23.62 7.95
N LYS A 29 2.52 22.76 8.69
CA LYS A 29 2.73 22.89 10.14
C LYS A 29 3.85 23.89 10.49
N GLY A 30 4.48 24.53 9.49
CA GLY A 30 5.51 25.54 9.68
C GLY A 30 6.92 24.99 9.89
N HIS A 31 7.15 23.70 9.68
CA HIS A 31 8.50 23.12 9.72
C HIS A 31 9.31 23.51 8.48
N GLY A 32 10.64 23.57 8.60
CA GLY A 32 11.54 23.56 7.45
C GLY A 32 11.67 22.13 6.92
N VAL A 33 11.33 21.87 5.65
CA VAL A 33 11.24 20.49 5.15
C VAL A 33 12.17 20.27 3.96
N ILE A 34 12.94 19.18 4.01
CA ILE A 34 13.82 18.71 2.94
C ILE A 34 13.37 17.31 2.52
N LEU A 35 12.95 17.16 1.28
CA LEU A 35 12.58 15.88 0.70
C LEU A 35 13.80 15.26 0.01
N LEU A 36 14.19 14.06 0.41
CA LEU A 36 15.36 13.35 -0.10
C LEU A 36 14.95 12.14 -0.93
N ASP A 37 15.40 12.07 -2.17
CA ASP A 37 15.26 10.90 -3.03
C ASP A 37 16.41 10.87 -4.05
N PRO A 38 16.97 9.72 -4.42
CA PRO A 38 17.96 9.63 -5.49
C PRO A 38 17.34 9.89 -6.89
N GLY A 39 16.04 9.65 -7.07
CA GLY A 39 15.27 9.88 -8.30
C GLY A 39 14.41 11.14 -8.26
N ASN A 40 13.52 11.26 -9.23
CA ASN A 40 12.52 12.33 -9.26
C ASN A 40 11.28 11.92 -8.42
N PRO A 41 10.49 12.91 -7.94
CA PRO A 41 9.25 12.61 -7.24
C PRO A 41 8.29 11.73 -8.06
N GLY A 42 7.78 10.66 -7.42
CA GLY A 42 6.79 9.77 -8.02
C GLY A 42 7.33 8.65 -8.91
N GLU A 43 8.63 8.62 -9.25
CA GLU A 43 9.21 7.61 -10.17
C GLU A 43 9.30 6.19 -9.61
N GLY A 44 9.17 6.00 -8.30
CA GLY A 44 9.16 4.68 -7.66
C GLY A 44 7.87 3.89 -7.86
N ALA A 45 7.46 3.12 -6.86
CA ALA A 45 6.23 2.30 -6.90
C ALA A 45 4.95 3.11 -7.17
N SER A 46 4.98 4.42 -6.93
CA SER A 46 3.86 5.34 -7.17
C SER A 46 3.60 5.58 -8.65
N PHE A 47 4.63 5.55 -9.51
CA PHE A 47 4.52 5.77 -10.96
C PHE A 47 3.52 4.81 -11.60
N GLY A 48 3.68 3.53 -11.33
CA GLY A 48 2.88 2.47 -11.93
C GLY A 48 1.66 2.06 -11.14
N ASN A 49 1.24 2.85 -10.17
CA ASN A 49 0.03 2.59 -9.40
C ASN A 49 -1.19 2.53 -10.33
N ALA A 50 -2.17 1.70 -9.97
CA ALA A 50 -3.45 1.60 -10.69
C ALA A 50 -4.29 2.88 -10.63
N GLY A 51 -3.86 3.87 -9.87
CA GLY A 51 -4.53 5.15 -9.70
C GLY A 51 -5.71 5.13 -8.73
N CYS A 52 -6.08 3.98 -8.20
CA CYS A 52 -7.29 3.84 -7.39
C CYS A 52 -7.16 4.47 -6.01
N PHE A 53 -8.17 5.25 -5.63
CA PHE A 53 -8.47 5.67 -4.27
C PHE A 53 -9.60 4.77 -3.75
N ASN A 54 -9.24 3.72 -3.03
CA ASN A 54 -10.19 2.70 -2.58
C ASN A 54 -10.39 2.75 -1.07
N GLY A 55 -11.35 3.56 -0.58
CA GLY A 55 -11.79 3.61 0.80
C GLY A 55 -12.31 2.26 1.31
N SER A 56 -12.71 1.38 0.39
CA SER A 56 -13.16 0.02 0.66
C SER A 56 -12.05 -1.03 0.80
N SER A 57 -10.76 -0.65 0.68
CA SER A 57 -9.61 -1.56 0.82
C SER A 57 -9.30 -1.89 2.28
N VAL A 58 -10.30 -2.36 3.01
CA VAL A 58 -10.20 -2.78 4.42
C VAL A 58 -9.85 -4.26 4.57
N VAL A 59 -9.94 -5.04 3.50
CA VAL A 59 -9.73 -6.48 3.53
C VAL A 59 -8.22 -6.78 3.47
N PRO A 60 -7.62 -7.38 4.52
CA PRO A 60 -6.21 -7.75 4.50
C PRO A 60 -5.92 -8.81 3.44
N LEU A 61 -4.71 -8.79 2.87
CA LEU A 61 -4.30 -9.81 1.90
C LEU A 61 -4.20 -11.21 2.51
N SER A 62 -3.86 -11.30 3.79
CA SER A 62 -3.70 -12.55 4.55
C SER A 62 -5.02 -13.21 4.97
N MET A 63 -6.08 -13.07 4.18
CA MET A 63 -7.36 -13.74 4.43
C MET A 63 -7.23 -15.27 4.38
N PRO A 64 -7.96 -16.02 5.23
CA PRO A 64 -7.98 -17.49 5.17
C PRO A 64 -8.37 -18.02 3.78
N ASP A 65 -9.35 -17.39 3.13
CA ASP A 65 -9.80 -17.76 1.79
C ASP A 65 -8.75 -17.45 0.72
N THR A 66 -7.98 -16.38 0.88
CA THR A 66 -6.83 -16.08 0.02
C THR A 66 -5.77 -17.19 0.11
N ILE A 67 -5.40 -17.57 1.32
CA ILE A 67 -4.39 -18.61 1.58
C ILE A 67 -4.80 -19.94 0.93
N ARG A 68 -6.07 -20.32 0.98
CA ARG A 68 -6.60 -21.53 0.33
C ARG A 68 -6.52 -21.49 -1.19
N LYS A 69 -6.65 -20.31 -1.80
CA LYS A 69 -6.59 -20.12 -3.26
C LYS A 69 -5.16 -20.11 -3.82
N VAL A 70 -4.14 -19.84 -2.99
CA VAL A 70 -2.73 -19.72 -3.41
C VAL A 70 -2.21 -20.93 -4.19
N PRO A 71 -2.42 -22.20 -3.79
CA PRO A 71 -1.95 -23.32 -4.58
C PRO A 71 -2.49 -23.33 -6.01
N GLY A 72 -3.78 -23.05 -6.19
CA GLY A 72 -4.40 -22.94 -7.52
C GLY A 72 -3.80 -21.80 -8.36
N TRP A 73 -3.49 -20.67 -7.75
CA TRP A 73 -2.86 -19.55 -8.45
C TRP A 73 -1.44 -19.82 -8.90
N LEU A 74 -0.68 -20.62 -8.14
CA LEU A 74 0.72 -20.95 -8.46
C LEU A 74 0.84 -21.92 -9.64
N ILE A 75 -0.15 -22.77 -9.87
CA ILE A 75 -0.17 -23.73 -10.99
C ILE A 75 -0.85 -23.16 -12.25
N ASP A 76 -1.63 -22.07 -12.14
CA ASP A 76 -2.24 -21.40 -13.28
C ASP A 76 -1.22 -20.47 -13.96
N PRO A 77 -0.80 -20.74 -15.22
CA PRO A 77 0.14 -19.88 -15.93
C PRO A 77 -0.38 -18.44 -16.11
N LEU A 78 -1.69 -18.26 -16.13
CA LEU A 78 -2.39 -16.96 -16.20
C LEU A 78 -2.82 -16.45 -14.81
N GLY A 79 -2.45 -17.15 -13.74
CA GLY A 79 -2.83 -16.82 -12.37
C GLY A 79 -2.25 -15.48 -11.90
N PRO A 80 -2.83 -14.88 -10.85
CA PRO A 80 -2.42 -13.56 -10.35
C PRO A 80 -1.09 -13.57 -9.60
N LEU A 81 -0.60 -14.72 -9.15
CA LEU A 81 0.57 -14.87 -8.28
C LEU A 81 1.62 -15.79 -8.86
N VAL A 82 2.88 -15.36 -8.79
CA VAL A 82 4.06 -16.18 -9.09
C VAL A 82 5.09 -16.03 -7.98
N VAL A 83 5.73 -17.15 -7.60
CA VAL A 83 6.88 -17.18 -6.69
C VAL A 83 8.07 -17.72 -7.43
N ARG A 84 9.22 -17.04 -7.36
CA ARG A 84 10.49 -17.61 -7.84
C ARG A 84 11.03 -18.58 -6.81
N TRP A 85 11.07 -19.85 -7.17
CA TRP A 85 11.36 -20.97 -6.25
C TRP A 85 12.72 -20.84 -5.53
N HIS A 86 13.73 -20.30 -6.20
CA HIS A 86 15.04 -20.05 -5.56
C HIS A 86 15.00 -18.95 -4.50
N TYR A 87 13.99 -18.07 -4.53
CA TYR A 87 13.77 -17.03 -3.53
C TYR A 87 12.98 -17.53 -2.32
N LEU A 88 12.34 -18.69 -2.42
CA LEU A 88 11.46 -19.22 -1.37
C LEU A 88 12.14 -19.36 0.01
N PRO A 89 13.41 -19.79 0.16
CA PRO A 89 14.05 -19.85 1.47
C PRO A 89 14.15 -18.48 2.17
N VAL A 90 14.40 -17.41 1.42
CA VAL A 90 14.45 -16.04 1.93
C VAL A 90 13.05 -15.53 2.29
N LEU A 91 12.07 -15.89 1.48
CA LEU A 91 10.67 -15.48 1.62
C LEU A 91 9.94 -16.24 2.74
N ALA A 92 10.34 -17.46 3.07
CA ALA A 92 9.63 -18.37 3.98
C ALA A 92 9.32 -17.75 5.37
N PRO A 93 10.22 -17.01 6.04
CA PRO A 93 9.90 -16.36 7.31
C PRO A 93 8.77 -15.33 7.19
N TRP A 94 8.72 -14.59 6.07
CA TRP A 94 7.66 -13.63 5.78
C TRP A 94 6.33 -14.35 5.53
N LEU A 95 6.32 -15.41 4.72
CA LEU A 95 5.13 -16.22 4.44
C LEU A 95 4.55 -16.84 5.71
N LEU A 96 5.38 -17.32 6.62
CA LEU A 96 4.92 -17.84 7.91
C LEU A 96 4.22 -16.76 8.74
N ARG A 97 4.74 -15.52 8.76
CA ARG A 97 4.07 -14.40 9.41
C ARG A 97 2.76 -14.04 8.71
N PHE A 98 2.75 -14.03 7.37
CA PHE A 98 1.56 -13.78 6.56
C PHE A 98 0.44 -14.77 6.88
N ILE A 99 0.73 -16.07 6.90
CA ILE A 99 -0.24 -17.11 7.26
C ILE A 99 -0.74 -16.93 8.71
N ARG A 100 0.16 -16.64 9.65
CA ARG A 100 -0.22 -16.38 11.05
C ARG A 100 -1.05 -15.12 11.26
N ALA A 101 -0.93 -14.14 10.36
CA ALA A 101 -1.77 -12.94 10.38
C ALA A 101 -3.20 -13.22 9.89
N GLY A 102 -3.43 -14.31 9.14
CA GLY A 102 -4.68 -14.66 8.49
C GLY A 102 -5.72 -15.35 9.37
N THR A 103 -5.70 -15.24 10.70
CA THR A 103 -6.78 -15.77 11.53
C THR A 103 -7.99 -14.83 11.53
N LYS A 104 -9.22 -15.39 11.65
CA LYS A 104 -10.47 -14.59 11.60
C LYS A 104 -10.44 -13.39 12.55
N GLU A 105 -9.95 -13.61 13.78
CA GLU A 105 -9.86 -12.58 14.82
C GLU A 105 -8.89 -11.44 14.42
N LYS A 106 -7.70 -11.79 13.93
CA LYS A 106 -6.69 -10.80 13.49
C LYS A 106 -7.16 -10.03 12.28
N VAL A 107 -7.75 -10.72 11.29
CA VAL A 107 -8.30 -10.12 10.08
C VAL A 107 -9.35 -9.06 10.41
N GLY A 108 -10.25 -9.32 11.37
CA GLY A 108 -11.22 -8.33 11.84
C GLY A 108 -10.57 -7.10 12.49
N ARG A 109 -9.50 -7.27 13.28
CA ARG A 109 -8.75 -6.15 13.87
C ARG A 109 -7.99 -5.36 12.81
N GLN A 110 -7.35 -6.05 11.87
CA GLN A 110 -6.64 -5.44 10.75
C GLN A 110 -7.59 -4.63 9.87
N ALA A 111 -8.79 -5.16 9.58
CA ALA A 111 -9.79 -4.47 8.78
C ALA A 111 -10.24 -3.15 9.43
N ARG A 112 -10.51 -3.16 10.74
CA ARG A 112 -10.83 -1.93 11.48
C ARG A 112 -9.69 -0.91 11.46
N ALA A 113 -8.45 -1.37 11.67
CA ALA A 113 -7.29 -0.49 11.59
C ALA A 113 -7.11 0.09 10.16
N LEU A 114 -7.21 -0.75 9.12
CA LEU A 114 -7.13 -0.28 7.74
C LEU A 114 -8.20 0.78 7.44
N ARG A 115 -9.45 0.59 7.92
CA ARG A 115 -10.53 1.57 7.69
C ARG A 115 -10.13 2.95 8.17
N THR A 116 -9.46 3.10 9.31
CA THR A 116 -9.06 4.41 9.83
C THR A 116 -8.10 5.15 8.89
N LEU A 117 -7.32 4.44 8.06
CA LEU A 117 -6.40 5.04 7.09
C LEU A 117 -7.01 5.21 5.70
N VAL A 118 -7.84 4.26 5.23
CA VAL A 118 -8.36 4.31 3.85
C VAL A 118 -9.62 5.14 3.73
N ASP A 119 -10.37 5.31 4.83
CA ASP A 119 -11.57 6.13 4.86
C ASP A 119 -11.27 7.56 4.45
N GLN A 120 -12.15 8.18 3.66
CA GLN A 120 -12.00 9.56 3.20
C GLN A 120 -10.62 9.87 2.55
N GLY A 121 -10.04 8.89 1.84
CA GLY A 121 -8.74 9.06 1.19
C GLY A 121 -8.73 10.18 0.14
N ILE A 122 -9.80 10.29 -0.65
CA ILE A 122 -9.97 11.38 -1.63
C ILE A 122 -10.20 12.72 -0.92
N GLU A 123 -11.05 12.74 0.11
CA GLU A 123 -11.38 13.94 0.87
C GLU A 123 -10.15 14.55 1.54
N THR A 124 -9.26 13.70 2.06
CA THR A 124 -8.00 14.15 2.69
C THR A 124 -6.97 14.59 1.64
N MET A 125 -6.97 13.98 0.45
CA MET A 125 -6.09 14.35 -0.67
C MET A 125 -6.57 15.62 -1.38
N ALA A 126 -7.87 15.84 -1.50
CA ALA A 126 -8.45 16.92 -2.30
C ALA A 126 -7.95 18.34 -1.96
N PRO A 127 -7.78 18.75 -0.69
CA PRO A 127 -7.26 20.07 -0.36
C PRO A 127 -5.82 20.28 -0.88
N ILE A 128 -4.92 19.31 -0.66
CA ILE A 128 -3.53 19.44 -1.12
C ILE A 128 -3.43 19.35 -2.64
N ALA A 129 -4.28 18.54 -3.28
CA ALA A 129 -4.35 18.45 -4.73
C ALA A 129 -4.88 19.75 -5.35
N ARG A 130 -5.87 20.39 -4.72
CA ARG A 130 -6.40 21.71 -5.16
C ARG A 130 -5.31 22.78 -5.11
N ASP A 131 -4.60 22.89 -4.00
CA ASP A 131 -3.53 23.89 -3.84
C ASP A 131 -2.37 23.64 -4.79
N ALA A 132 -2.18 22.41 -5.22
CA ALA A 132 -1.21 22.01 -6.24
C ALA A 132 -1.74 22.16 -7.68
N GLY A 133 -2.99 22.59 -7.89
CA GLY A 133 -3.62 22.65 -9.21
C GLY A 133 -3.80 21.27 -9.87
N ALA A 134 -3.98 20.21 -9.07
CA ALA A 134 -4.07 18.81 -9.51
C ALA A 134 -5.45 18.17 -9.27
N GLN A 135 -6.47 18.97 -8.98
CA GLN A 135 -7.82 18.49 -8.70
C GLN A 135 -8.50 17.82 -9.91
N ASP A 136 -8.15 18.27 -11.10
CA ASP A 136 -8.59 17.71 -12.39
C ASP A 136 -8.18 16.24 -12.58
N LEU A 137 -7.11 15.82 -11.92
CA LEU A 137 -6.59 14.46 -11.98
C LEU A 137 -7.35 13.47 -11.09
N ILE A 138 -8.23 13.93 -10.21
CA ILE A 138 -8.96 13.07 -9.27
C ILE A 138 -10.42 12.93 -9.72
N GLN A 139 -10.84 11.69 -9.99
CA GLN A 139 -12.18 11.33 -10.46
C GLN A 139 -12.93 10.55 -9.38
N ARG A 140 -14.14 11.01 -9.04
CA ARG A 140 -15.05 10.40 -8.04
C ARG A 140 -16.13 9.59 -8.72
N VAL A 141 -15.75 8.51 -9.39
CA VAL A 141 -16.66 7.69 -10.22
C VAL A 141 -16.97 6.33 -9.61
N GLY A 142 -16.47 6.04 -8.42
CA GLY A 142 -16.59 4.73 -7.81
C GLY A 142 -15.52 3.75 -8.30
N HIS A 143 -15.71 2.47 -7.93
CA HIS A 143 -14.90 1.34 -8.37
C HIS A 143 -15.82 0.14 -8.56
N LEU A 144 -15.83 -0.45 -9.74
CA LEU A 144 -16.66 -1.60 -10.09
C LEU A 144 -15.84 -2.88 -9.94
N ILE A 145 -16.40 -3.87 -9.27
CA ILE A 145 -15.82 -5.21 -9.13
C ILE A 145 -16.79 -6.18 -9.84
N VAL A 146 -16.29 -6.98 -10.77
CA VAL A 146 -17.12 -7.86 -11.60
C VAL A 146 -16.76 -9.32 -11.41
N TYR A 147 -17.78 -10.19 -11.48
CA TYR A 147 -17.72 -11.62 -11.22
C TYR A 147 -18.30 -12.39 -12.40
N ARG A 148 -17.61 -13.50 -12.80
CA ARG A 148 -18.06 -14.36 -13.92
C ARG A 148 -19.00 -15.47 -13.47
N SER A 149 -19.10 -15.73 -12.17
CA SER A 149 -19.99 -16.74 -11.64
C SER A 149 -20.54 -16.35 -10.27
N GLN A 150 -21.75 -16.83 -9.97
CA GLN A 150 -22.34 -16.69 -8.66
C GLN A 150 -21.46 -17.34 -7.57
N ALA A 151 -20.87 -18.49 -7.86
CA ALA A 151 -19.96 -19.18 -6.95
C ALA A 151 -18.72 -18.34 -6.59
N SER A 152 -18.18 -17.59 -7.56
CA SER A 152 -17.06 -16.67 -7.31
C SER A 152 -17.46 -15.54 -6.36
N TRP A 153 -18.63 -14.94 -6.59
CA TRP A 153 -19.20 -13.93 -5.69
C TRP A 153 -19.37 -14.46 -4.27
N GLU A 154 -20.00 -15.63 -4.10
CA GLU A 154 -20.23 -16.25 -2.80
C GLU A 154 -18.93 -16.62 -2.08
N SER A 155 -17.90 -17.00 -2.83
CA SER A 155 -16.57 -17.31 -2.26
C SER A 155 -15.89 -16.11 -1.61
N GLU A 156 -16.33 -14.88 -1.87
CA GLU A 156 -15.82 -13.65 -1.26
C GLU A 156 -16.73 -13.11 -0.13
N SER A 157 -17.73 -13.90 0.31
CA SER A 157 -18.70 -13.50 1.33
C SER A 157 -18.07 -12.97 2.62
N MET A 158 -16.96 -13.56 3.08
CA MET A 158 -16.23 -13.06 4.25
C MET A 158 -15.63 -11.67 3.99
N ALA A 159 -15.06 -11.43 2.83
CA ALA A 159 -14.49 -10.14 2.47
C ALA A 159 -15.56 -9.04 2.37
N TRP A 160 -16.73 -9.37 1.83
CA TRP A 160 -17.86 -8.45 1.76
C TRP A 160 -18.48 -8.18 3.14
N ARG A 161 -18.53 -9.19 4.01
CA ARG A 161 -18.94 -9.01 5.40
C ARG A 161 -18.00 -8.05 6.12
N LEU A 162 -16.69 -8.20 5.99
CA LEU A 162 -15.72 -7.27 6.57
C LEU A 162 -15.93 -5.83 6.09
N ARG A 163 -16.24 -5.62 4.80
CA ARG A 163 -16.57 -4.30 4.27
C ARG A 163 -17.82 -3.73 4.93
N ARG A 164 -18.89 -4.52 5.02
CA ARG A 164 -20.13 -4.12 5.69
C ARG A 164 -19.90 -3.76 7.16
N ASP A 165 -19.18 -4.60 7.89
CA ASP A 165 -18.87 -4.41 9.31
C ASP A 165 -18.00 -3.14 9.56
N ASN A 166 -17.34 -2.62 8.53
CA ASN A 166 -16.57 -1.39 8.55
C ASN A 166 -17.29 -0.20 7.87
N GLY A 167 -18.60 -0.30 7.69
CA GLY A 167 -19.45 0.81 7.22
C GLY A 167 -19.34 1.11 5.73
N ILE A 168 -18.83 0.19 4.91
CA ILE A 168 -18.73 0.37 3.46
C ILE A 168 -20.04 -0.06 2.81
N ALA A 169 -20.65 0.86 2.06
CA ALA A 169 -21.83 0.62 1.26
C ALA A 169 -21.47 0.33 -0.20
N TRP A 170 -22.29 -0.46 -0.87
CA TRP A 170 -22.16 -0.78 -2.29
C TRP A 170 -23.50 -1.03 -2.95
N ASP A 171 -23.53 -0.91 -4.27
CA ASP A 171 -24.64 -1.32 -5.10
C ASP A 171 -24.30 -2.62 -5.83
N GLU A 172 -25.27 -3.51 -5.95
CA GLU A 172 -25.15 -4.76 -6.67
C GLU A 172 -25.87 -4.68 -8.02
N PHE A 173 -25.24 -5.21 -9.06
CA PHE A 173 -25.74 -5.20 -10.42
C PHE A 173 -25.84 -6.62 -10.96
N SER A 174 -26.96 -6.93 -11.58
CA SER A 174 -27.15 -8.10 -12.43
C SER A 174 -26.41 -7.96 -13.75
N GLN A 175 -26.30 -9.04 -14.51
CA GLN A 175 -25.71 -9.02 -15.86
C GLN A 175 -26.36 -7.97 -16.77
N GLY A 176 -27.69 -7.85 -16.76
CA GLY A 176 -28.41 -6.88 -17.60
C GLY A 176 -28.09 -5.43 -17.20
N GLU A 177 -28.06 -5.15 -15.91
CA GLU A 177 -27.72 -3.83 -15.39
C GLU A 177 -26.24 -3.47 -15.64
N LEU A 178 -25.33 -4.45 -15.59
CA LEU A 178 -23.92 -4.26 -15.96
C LEU A 178 -23.75 -3.81 -17.42
N GLN A 179 -24.54 -4.42 -18.36
CA GLN A 179 -24.51 -4.04 -19.77
C GLN A 179 -25.07 -2.64 -20.01
N GLN A 180 -25.99 -2.16 -19.15
CA GLN A 180 -26.47 -0.77 -19.20
C GLN A 180 -25.45 0.19 -18.63
N LEU A 181 -24.73 -0.20 -17.56
CA LEU A 181 -23.71 0.61 -16.92
C LEU A 181 -22.48 0.79 -17.82
N ASP A 182 -21.95 -0.30 -18.39
CA ASP A 182 -20.86 -0.31 -19.36
C ASP A 182 -21.13 -1.32 -20.49
N PRO A 183 -21.66 -0.87 -21.64
CA PRO A 183 -21.96 -1.74 -22.77
C PRO A 183 -20.74 -2.44 -23.39
N ASN A 184 -19.52 -1.95 -23.11
CA ASN A 184 -18.27 -2.54 -23.62
C ASN A 184 -17.80 -3.74 -22.78
N LEU A 185 -18.38 -3.94 -21.60
CA LEU A 185 -18.02 -5.04 -20.72
C LEU A 185 -18.52 -6.37 -21.30
N SER A 186 -17.72 -7.42 -21.19
CA SER A 186 -18.12 -8.77 -21.65
C SER A 186 -19.40 -9.24 -20.95
N ARG A 187 -20.28 -9.89 -21.72
CA ARG A 187 -21.47 -10.56 -21.19
C ARG A 187 -21.16 -11.80 -20.32
N ASP A 188 -19.89 -12.22 -20.24
CA ASP A 188 -19.49 -13.30 -19.32
C ASP A 188 -19.58 -12.90 -17.85
N TYR A 189 -19.68 -11.61 -17.53
CA TYR A 189 -19.85 -11.14 -16.16
C TYR A 189 -21.32 -11.16 -15.76
N VAL A 190 -21.61 -11.99 -14.76
CA VAL A 190 -22.99 -12.23 -14.28
C VAL A 190 -23.39 -11.34 -13.10
N LYS A 191 -22.38 -10.76 -12.42
CA LYS A 191 -22.58 -9.94 -11.23
C LYS A 191 -21.57 -8.79 -11.21
N GLY A 192 -22.02 -7.60 -10.79
CA GLY A 192 -21.20 -6.44 -10.51
C GLY A 192 -21.45 -5.86 -9.13
N VAL A 193 -20.43 -5.24 -8.57
CA VAL A 193 -20.52 -4.52 -7.30
C VAL A 193 -19.82 -3.19 -7.44
N LEU A 194 -20.54 -2.10 -7.28
CA LEU A 194 -20.02 -0.73 -7.33
C LEU A 194 -19.89 -0.15 -5.93
N VAL A 195 -18.69 0.24 -5.56
CA VAL A 195 -18.42 1.00 -4.33
C VAL A 195 -18.26 2.48 -4.69
N ARG A 196 -19.27 3.29 -4.35
CA ARG A 196 -19.35 4.71 -4.78
C ARG A 196 -18.37 5.62 -4.07
N GLU A 197 -17.97 5.34 -2.83
CA GLU A 197 -17.00 6.16 -2.08
C GLU A 197 -15.59 6.11 -2.69
N ASN A 198 -15.32 5.16 -3.57
CA ASN A 198 -14.05 5.01 -4.24
C ASN A 198 -13.93 5.97 -5.44
N GLY A 199 -12.73 6.08 -5.96
CA GLY A 199 -12.43 6.85 -7.16
C GLY A 199 -11.03 6.53 -7.67
N HIS A 200 -10.50 7.38 -8.53
CA HIS A 200 -9.15 7.19 -9.04
C HIS A 200 -8.49 8.51 -9.44
N THR A 201 -7.19 8.48 -9.62
CA THR A 201 -6.47 9.53 -10.35
C THR A 201 -6.20 9.06 -11.77
N THR A 202 -6.41 9.95 -12.72
CA THR A 202 -6.14 9.69 -14.15
C THR A 202 -4.65 9.63 -14.46
N ASN A 203 -3.79 10.19 -13.59
CA ASN A 203 -2.34 10.10 -13.73
C ASN A 203 -1.65 10.17 -12.36
N PRO A 204 -1.29 9.02 -11.75
CA PRO A 204 -0.61 8.98 -10.45
C PRO A 204 0.71 9.75 -10.42
N HIS A 205 1.52 9.66 -11.48
CA HIS A 205 2.81 10.33 -11.55
C HIS A 205 2.64 11.86 -11.59
N ARG A 206 1.82 12.36 -12.50
CA ARG A 206 1.54 13.79 -12.66
C ARG A 206 0.91 14.41 -11.41
N LEU A 207 0.06 13.64 -10.70
CA LEU A 207 -0.46 14.07 -9.39
C LEU A 207 0.68 14.34 -8.41
N ILE A 208 1.63 13.41 -8.30
CA ILE A 208 2.76 13.56 -7.37
C ILE A 208 3.71 14.66 -7.81
N GLU A 209 3.97 14.79 -9.11
CA GLU A 209 4.78 15.90 -9.65
C GLU A 209 4.19 17.27 -9.30
N ARG A 210 2.88 17.46 -9.49
CA ARG A 210 2.20 18.72 -9.14
C ARG A 210 2.23 18.98 -7.62
N LEU A 211 2.06 17.95 -6.79
CA LEU A 211 2.22 18.07 -5.33
C LEU A 211 3.65 18.47 -4.95
N ALA A 212 4.66 17.88 -5.60
CA ALA A 212 6.07 18.22 -5.36
C ALA A 212 6.43 19.64 -5.83
N GLN A 213 5.87 20.07 -6.95
CA GLN A 213 6.02 21.44 -7.43
C GLN A 213 5.38 22.46 -6.48
N ALA A 214 4.19 22.15 -5.95
CA ALA A 214 3.56 22.98 -4.94
C ALA A 214 4.39 23.03 -3.65
N PHE A 215 4.92 21.89 -3.21
CA PHE A 215 5.82 21.84 -2.06
C PHE A 215 7.06 22.72 -2.23
N LEU A 216 7.68 22.74 -3.42
CA LEU A 216 8.81 23.63 -3.73
C LEU A 216 8.40 25.11 -3.73
N ARG A 217 7.28 25.46 -4.40
CA ARG A 217 6.73 26.81 -4.45
C ARG A 217 6.44 27.35 -3.05
N ASP A 218 5.97 26.50 -2.15
CA ASP A 218 5.59 26.86 -0.78
C ASP A 218 6.80 26.91 0.18
N GLY A 219 8.05 26.78 -0.33
CA GLY A 219 9.31 26.94 0.41
C GLY A 219 9.96 25.63 0.89
N GLY A 220 9.46 24.46 0.48
CA GLY A 220 10.13 23.18 0.68
C GLY A 220 11.38 23.03 -0.20
N ARG A 221 12.25 22.09 0.13
CA ARG A 221 13.44 21.76 -0.68
C ARG A 221 13.42 20.30 -1.07
N ILE A 222 13.86 19.99 -2.30
CA ILE A 222 14.06 18.63 -2.79
C ILE A 222 15.53 18.47 -3.14
N GLU A 223 16.18 17.46 -2.55
CA GLU A 223 17.57 17.15 -2.79
C GLU A 223 17.71 15.72 -3.34
N ARG A 224 18.43 15.59 -4.47
CA ARG A 224 18.77 14.27 -5.03
C ARG A 224 19.90 13.64 -4.24
N ARG A 225 19.54 13.01 -3.12
CA ARG A 225 20.49 12.36 -2.22
C ARG A 225 19.94 11.01 -1.74
N CYS A 226 20.82 10.04 -1.64
CA CYS A 226 20.48 8.73 -1.08
C CYS A 226 20.80 8.76 0.43
N ALA A 227 19.78 8.65 1.26
CA ALA A 227 19.94 8.44 2.70
C ALA A 227 20.38 6.99 2.97
N VAL A 228 21.46 6.81 3.71
CA VAL A 228 22.06 5.51 4.03
C VAL A 228 22.03 5.19 5.52
N GLY A 229 21.64 6.14 6.37
CA GLY A 229 21.55 5.92 7.82
C GLY A 229 21.35 7.20 8.63
N PHE A 230 21.59 7.12 9.93
CA PHE A 230 21.28 8.17 10.89
C PHE A 230 22.44 8.41 11.85
N GLU A 231 22.64 9.65 12.26
CA GLU A 231 23.49 10.03 13.40
C GLU A 231 22.57 10.38 14.56
N VAL A 232 22.76 9.66 15.67
CA VAL A 232 21.94 9.80 16.89
C VAL A 232 22.86 9.95 18.08
N ALA A 233 22.77 11.08 18.77
CA ALA A 233 23.50 11.38 20.01
C ALA A 233 22.49 11.60 21.15
N ASP A 234 22.71 10.98 22.29
CA ASP A 234 21.87 11.08 23.49
C ASP A 234 20.37 10.83 23.22
N GLY A 235 20.07 9.86 22.34
CA GLY A 235 18.71 9.51 21.96
C GLY A 235 18.03 10.53 21.02
N ARG A 236 18.75 11.53 20.52
CA ARG A 236 18.26 12.58 19.61
C ARG A 236 18.89 12.44 18.23
N LEU A 237 18.11 12.65 17.18
CA LEU A 237 18.63 12.72 15.82
C LEU A 237 19.44 14.01 15.64
N THR A 238 20.64 13.90 15.08
CA THR A 238 21.51 15.04 14.77
C THR A 238 21.72 15.22 13.27
N ALA A 239 21.76 14.13 12.49
CA ALA A 239 21.90 14.21 11.04
C ALA A 239 21.38 12.94 10.35
N ILE A 240 21.05 13.06 9.06
CA ILE A 240 20.90 11.94 8.14
C ILE A 240 22.24 11.70 7.47
N ARG A 241 22.76 10.48 7.52
CA ARG A 241 23.91 10.07 6.71
C ARG A 241 23.47 9.85 5.28
N CYS A 242 24.04 10.62 4.38
CA CYS A 242 23.77 10.51 2.95
C CYS A 242 25.05 10.21 2.16
N ALA A 243 24.90 9.65 0.96
CA ALA A 243 25.98 9.70 -0.02
C ALA A 243 26.31 11.19 -0.29
N GLY A 244 27.59 11.57 -0.09
CA GLY A 244 28.04 12.96 -0.19
C GLY A 244 28.07 13.75 1.13
N GLY A 245 27.95 13.06 2.28
CA GLY A 245 28.12 13.65 3.62
C GLY A 245 26.82 13.79 4.43
N PRO A 246 26.94 14.07 5.72
CA PRO A 246 25.79 14.19 6.60
C PRO A 246 24.93 15.41 6.27
N LEU A 247 23.64 15.31 6.52
CA LEU A 247 22.65 16.38 6.45
C LEU A 247 22.11 16.64 7.86
N PRO A 248 22.51 17.74 8.53
CA PRO A 248 21.99 18.09 9.86
C PRO A 248 20.49 18.36 9.83
N VAL A 249 19.72 17.70 10.70
CA VAL A 249 18.27 17.86 10.84
C VAL A 249 17.83 17.54 12.27
N ASP A 250 16.67 18.11 12.68
CA ASP A 250 16.09 17.87 14.01
C ASP A 250 15.17 16.65 14.05
N ALA A 251 14.61 16.25 12.90
CA ALA A 251 13.72 15.10 12.78
C ALA A 251 13.75 14.50 11.38
N ALA A 252 13.29 13.26 11.26
CA ALA A 252 13.20 12.57 9.97
C ALA A 252 11.91 11.75 9.82
N VAL A 253 11.45 11.63 8.59
CA VAL A 253 10.40 10.70 8.17
C VAL A 253 10.99 9.68 7.21
N VAL A 254 10.81 8.39 7.49
CA VAL A 254 11.22 7.31 6.58
C VAL A 254 10.01 6.87 5.76
N ALA A 255 9.96 7.28 4.50
CA ALA A 255 8.88 7.00 3.54
C ALA A 255 9.42 6.41 2.22
N ALA A 256 10.56 5.71 2.28
CA ALA A 256 11.30 5.18 1.13
C ALA A 256 10.76 3.84 0.59
N GLY A 257 9.47 3.55 0.78
CA GLY A 257 8.86 2.32 0.29
C GLY A 257 9.57 1.07 0.79
N ILE A 258 9.95 0.18 -0.12
CA ILE A 258 10.67 -1.07 0.24
C ILE A 258 12.08 -0.79 0.79
N TRP A 259 12.73 0.29 0.36
CA TRP A 259 14.05 0.71 0.82
C TRP A 259 14.05 1.27 2.25
N SER A 260 12.89 1.38 2.88
CA SER A 260 12.77 1.72 4.31
C SER A 260 13.28 0.60 5.23
N LYS A 261 13.30 -0.66 4.76
CA LYS A 261 13.71 -1.83 5.57
C LYS A 261 15.12 -1.70 6.15
N PRO A 262 16.18 -1.44 5.37
CA PRO A 262 17.54 -1.25 5.90
C PRO A 262 17.65 -0.02 6.81
N LEU A 263 16.95 1.06 6.52
CA LEU A 263 16.94 2.26 7.35
C LEU A 263 16.30 2.01 8.73
N ALA A 264 15.20 1.24 8.77
CA ALA A 264 14.60 0.85 10.04
C ALA A 264 15.50 -0.09 10.85
N ALA A 265 16.17 -1.05 10.19
CA ALA A 265 17.09 -1.98 10.82
C ALA A 265 18.27 -1.27 11.50
N GLU A 266 18.78 -0.18 10.93
CA GLU A 266 19.83 0.64 11.50
C GLU A 266 19.41 1.32 12.83
N LEU A 267 18.12 1.61 12.97
CA LEU A 267 17.55 2.14 14.21
C LEU A 267 17.12 1.03 15.20
N GLY A 268 17.47 -0.24 14.90
CA GLY A 268 17.14 -1.40 15.73
C GLY A 268 15.73 -1.95 15.53
N ASP A 269 15.00 -1.47 14.53
CA ASP A 269 13.64 -1.94 14.22
C ASP A 269 13.66 -2.95 13.06
N HIS A 270 13.59 -4.24 13.40
CA HIS A 270 13.59 -5.33 12.40
C HIS A 270 12.19 -5.59 11.83
N ILE A 271 11.81 -4.78 10.84
CA ILE A 271 10.50 -4.82 10.22
C ILE A 271 10.45 -5.91 9.14
N PRO A 272 9.45 -6.83 9.16
CA PRO A 272 9.29 -7.87 8.14
C PRO A 272 8.65 -7.30 6.87
N LEU A 273 9.32 -6.34 6.26
CA LEU A 273 8.92 -5.72 5.00
C LEU A 273 9.43 -6.57 3.84
N GLU A 274 8.56 -6.87 2.86
CA GLU A 274 8.89 -7.64 1.66
C GLU A 274 8.36 -6.94 0.40
N THR A 275 9.00 -7.21 -0.73
CA THR A 275 8.56 -6.68 -2.01
C THR A 275 7.56 -7.60 -2.70
N GLU A 276 6.37 -7.10 -2.99
CA GLU A 276 5.47 -7.68 -3.97
C GLU A 276 5.64 -6.93 -5.30
N ARG A 277 6.30 -7.56 -6.28
CA ARG A 277 6.46 -6.97 -7.60
C ARG A 277 5.12 -6.94 -8.29
N GLY A 278 4.65 -5.72 -8.59
CA GLY A 278 3.44 -5.45 -9.34
C GLY A 278 3.75 -5.06 -10.76
N TYR A 279 2.92 -5.49 -11.69
CA TYR A 279 3.07 -5.16 -13.10
C TYR A 279 1.89 -4.36 -13.59
N HIS A 280 2.13 -3.45 -14.53
CA HIS A 280 1.07 -2.90 -15.36
C HIS A 280 1.43 -2.93 -16.84
N LEU A 281 0.39 -2.89 -17.65
CA LEU A 281 0.44 -2.65 -19.08
C LEU A 281 -0.43 -1.45 -19.39
N MET A 282 0.09 -0.50 -20.16
CA MET A 282 -0.64 0.66 -20.65
C MET A 282 -0.86 0.50 -22.15
N ILE A 283 -2.09 0.70 -22.61
CA ILE A 283 -2.45 0.77 -24.01
C ILE A 283 -2.73 2.24 -24.32
N ARG A 284 -1.97 2.83 -25.25
CA ARG A 284 -2.24 4.15 -25.83
C ARG A 284 -3.31 4.00 -26.92
N ASP A 285 -4.18 4.98 -27.03
CA ASP A 285 -5.26 5.01 -28.01
C ASP A 285 -6.05 3.69 -28.10
N PRO A 286 -6.57 3.18 -26.97
CA PRO A 286 -7.32 1.94 -26.96
C PRO A 286 -8.69 2.10 -27.61
N ALA A 287 -9.19 1.04 -28.25
CA ALA A 287 -10.55 1.00 -28.81
C ALA A 287 -11.66 1.21 -27.75
N VAL A 288 -11.33 0.96 -26.47
CA VAL A 288 -12.27 1.11 -25.36
C VAL A 288 -11.55 1.44 -24.07
N VAL A 289 -12.15 2.29 -23.25
CA VAL A 289 -11.77 2.55 -21.85
C VAL A 289 -13.02 2.38 -20.96
N PRO A 290 -12.90 1.82 -19.77
CA PRO A 290 -14.00 1.74 -18.83
C PRO A 290 -14.38 3.13 -18.30
N ARG A 291 -15.68 3.38 -18.13
CA ARG A 291 -16.16 4.62 -17.50
C ARG A 291 -15.81 4.69 -16.01
N ILE A 292 -15.75 3.54 -15.37
CA ILE A 292 -15.45 3.35 -13.95
C ILE A 292 -14.28 2.36 -13.87
N PRO A 293 -13.24 2.57 -13.04
CA PRO A 293 -12.22 1.56 -12.81
C PRO A 293 -12.85 0.21 -12.50
N THR A 294 -12.58 -0.80 -13.33
CA THR A 294 -13.24 -2.10 -13.26
C THR A 294 -12.25 -3.20 -12.91
N ALA A 295 -12.49 -3.89 -11.81
CA ALA A 295 -11.67 -5.00 -11.32
C ALA A 295 -12.31 -6.35 -11.62
N ASP A 296 -11.56 -7.29 -12.20
CA ASP A 296 -11.95 -8.70 -12.31
C ASP A 296 -11.62 -9.42 -10.99
N ALA A 297 -12.66 -9.91 -10.31
CA ALA A 297 -12.52 -10.54 -9.01
C ALA A 297 -11.75 -11.86 -9.05
N GLU A 298 -11.85 -12.63 -10.14
CA GLU A 298 -11.16 -13.91 -10.31
C GLU A 298 -9.70 -13.73 -10.73
N ARG A 299 -9.42 -12.81 -11.67
CA ARG A 299 -8.09 -12.58 -12.24
C ARG A 299 -7.25 -11.57 -11.48
N LYS A 300 -7.86 -10.88 -10.49
CA LYS A 300 -7.19 -9.94 -9.58
C LYS A 300 -6.40 -8.85 -10.33
N PHE A 301 -7.00 -8.27 -11.37
CA PHE A 301 -6.48 -7.11 -12.07
C PHE A 301 -7.55 -6.02 -12.16
N VAL A 302 -7.12 -4.80 -12.39
CA VAL A 302 -8.00 -3.65 -12.60
C VAL A 302 -7.66 -2.98 -13.93
N ALA A 303 -8.69 -2.59 -14.65
CA ALA A 303 -8.65 -1.77 -15.84
C ALA A 303 -9.09 -0.34 -15.46
N THR A 304 -8.22 0.64 -15.71
CA THR A 304 -8.44 2.05 -15.33
C THR A 304 -8.23 2.95 -16.54
N SER A 305 -9.18 3.83 -16.79
CA SER A 305 -9.02 4.93 -17.75
C SER A 305 -8.01 5.94 -17.21
N MET A 306 -6.95 6.21 -17.99
CA MET A 306 -5.88 7.15 -17.65
C MET A 306 -5.77 8.24 -18.73
N GLU A 307 -5.09 9.33 -18.44
CA GLU A 307 -4.81 10.38 -19.43
C GLU A 307 -4.14 9.85 -20.72
N LEU A 308 -3.31 8.82 -20.59
CA LEU A 308 -2.55 8.24 -21.70
C LEU A 308 -3.25 7.01 -22.33
N GLY A 309 -4.48 6.70 -21.93
CA GLY A 309 -5.22 5.56 -22.45
C GLY A 309 -5.70 4.57 -21.38
N LEU A 310 -5.60 3.29 -21.62
CA LEU A 310 -6.07 2.22 -20.73
C LEU A 310 -4.92 1.59 -19.94
N ARG A 311 -4.95 1.70 -18.62
CA ARG A 311 -4.01 0.99 -17.73
C ARG A 311 -4.64 -0.30 -17.22
N LEU A 312 -3.92 -1.39 -17.42
CA LEU A 312 -4.22 -2.70 -16.86
C LEU A 312 -3.19 -2.97 -15.76
N ALA A 313 -3.62 -3.02 -14.51
CA ALA A 313 -2.73 -3.22 -13.38
C ALA A 313 -3.15 -4.43 -12.54
N GLY A 314 -2.20 -5.25 -12.16
CA GLY A 314 -2.48 -6.45 -11.40
C GLY A 314 -1.24 -7.30 -11.23
N THR A 315 -1.43 -8.60 -11.04
CA THR A 315 -0.40 -9.62 -10.88
C THR A 315 0.61 -9.32 -9.76
N VAL A 316 1.10 -10.36 -9.15
CA VAL A 316 2.13 -10.32 -8.11
C VAL A 316 3.23 -11.32 -8.43
N GLU A 317 4.47 -10.89 -8.32
CA GLU A 317 5.64 -11.76 -8.37
C GLU A 317 6.45 -11.59 -7.07
N LEU A 318 6.69 -12.68 -6.35
CA LEU A 318 7.55 -12.72 -5.18
C LEU A 318 8.93 -13.25 -5.60
N ALA A 319 9.89 -12.33 -5.74
CA ALA A 319 11.19 -12.61 -6.35
C ALA A 319 12.35 -11.78 -5.77
N GLY A 320 12.12 -11.04 -4.69
CA GLY A 320 13.09 -10.10 -4.12
C GLY A 320 13.31 -8.87 -4.99
N LEU A 321 14.32 -8.07 -4.64
CA LEU A 321 14.61 -6.79 -5.32
C LEU A 321 15.43 -6.95 -6.60
N ASP A 322 16.40 -7.86 -6.61
CA ASP A 322 17.47 -7.90 -7.61
C ASP A 322 17.15 -8.75 -8.85
N ALA A 323 16.11 -9.60 -8.78
CA ALA A 323 15.76 -10.45 -9.90
C ALA A 323 15.30 -9.62 -11.12
N PRO A 324 15.64 -9.99 -12.38
CA PRO A 324 15.15 -9.27 -13.56
C PRO A 324 13.62 -9.33 -13.66
N PRO A 325 12.97 -8.28 -14.23
CA PRO A 325 11.51 -8.28 -14.41
C PRO A 325 11.02 -9.43 -15.29
N ASN A 326 9.87 -9.99 -14.96
CA ASN A 326 9.19 -10.99 -15.78
C ASN A 326 8.08 -10.31 -16.62
N TRP A 327 8.45 -9.78 -17.78
CA TRP A 327 7.53 -9.03 -18.63
C TRP A 327 6.33 -9.84 -19.14
N LYS A 328 6.38 -11.18 -19.10
CA LYS A 328 5.21 -12.03 -19.37
C LYS A 328 4.05 -11.71 -18.43
N ARG A 329 4.38 -11.29 -17.18
CA ARG A 329 3.37 -10.90 -16.17
C ARG A 329 2.57 -9.63 -16.56
N ALA A 330 3.22 -8.69 -17.24
CA ALA A 330 2.52 -7.53 -17.79
C ALA A 330 1.67 -7.93 -19.01
N ARG A 331 2.19 -8.76 -19.92
CA ARG A 331 1.46 -9.17 -21.14
C ARG A 331 0.24 -10.05 -20.85
N ILE A 332 0.23 -10.84 -19.77
CA ILE A 332 -0.95 -11.60 -19.32
C ILE A 332 -2.14 -10.67 -19.06
N LEU A 333 -1.90 -9.45 -18.60
CA LEU A 333 -2.96 -8.47 -18.34
C LEU A 333 -3.74 -8.11 -19.62
N LEU A 334 -3.06 -8.06 -20.78
CA LEU A 334 -3.73 -7.84 -22.07
C LEU A 334 -4.65 -9.01 -22.42
N THR A 335 -4.21 -10.25 -22.16
CA THR A 335 -5.06 -11.45 -22.37
C THR A 335 -6.33 -11.38 -21.52
N HIS A 336 -6.21 -10.93 -20.28
CA HIS A 336 -7.37 -10.75 -19.39
C HIS A 336 -8.27 -9.59 -19.83
N ALA A 337 -7.67 -8.47 -20.25
CA ALA A 337 -8.43 -7.31 -20.73
C ALA A 337 -9.23 -7.61 -22.00
N ARG A 338 -8.69 -8.39 -22.93
CA ARG A 338 -9.39 -8.86 -24.14
C ARG A 338 -10.61 -9.72 -23.82
N ARG A 339 -10.58 -10.41 -22.68
CA ARG A 339 -11.76 -11.16 -22.17
C ARG A 339 -12.75 -10.26 -21.47
N MET A 340 -12.26 -9.20 -20.82
CA MET A 340 -13.10 -8.23 -20.11
C MET A 340 -13.81 -7.29 -21.09
N PHE A 341 -13.08 -6.82 -22.09
CA PHE A 341 -13.58 -5.87 -23.11
C PHE A 341 -13.39 -6.49 -24.50
N PRO A 342 -14.43 -7.11 -25.08
CA PRO A 342 -14.36 -7.75 -26.40
C PRO A 342 -13.85 -6.84 -27.52
N ALA A 343 -14.09 -5.52 -27.44
CA ALA A 343 -13.56 -4.54 -28.39
C ALA A 343 -12.03 -4.45 -28.44
N LEU A 344 -11.31 -5.01 -27.45
CA LEU A 344 -9.84 -5.11 -27.44
C LEU A 344 -9.32 -6.40 -28.11
N ARG A 345 -10.18 -7.22 -28.71
CA ARG A 345 -9.77 -8.49 -29.37
C ARG A 345 -8.97 -8.25 -30.63
N ASP A 346 -9.20 -7.12 -31.31
CA ASP A 346 -8.40 -6.73 -32.46
C ASP A 346 -6.93 -6.48 -32.03
N GLU A 347 -6.05 -6.51 -33.00
CA GLU A 347 -4.62 -6.37 -32.74
C GLU A 347 -4.31 -4.99 -32.19
N VAL A 348 -3.78 -4.94 -30.96
CA VAL A 348 -3.24 -3.72 -30.38
C VAL A 348 -1.77 -3.62 -30.84
N PRO A 349 -1.38 -2.59 -31.61
CA PRO A 349 -0.01 -2.45 -32.09
C PRO A 349 0.98 -2.39 -30.92
N ASP A 350 2.11 -3.10 -31.02
CA ASP A 350 3.12 -3.14 -29.95
C ASP A 350 3.67 -1.76 -29.59
N GLN A 351 3.72 -0.82 -30.52
CA GLN A 351 4.12 0.57 -30.27
C GLN A 351 3.16 1.35 -29.36
N ASN A 352 1.92 0.91 -29.27
CA ASN A 352 0.91 1.48 -28.37
C ASN A 352 0.94 0.86 -26.98
N ILE A 353 1.80 -0.15 -26.77
CA ILE A 353 1.90 -0.87 -25.49
C ILE A 353 3.16 -0.45 -24.76
N THR A 354 3.00 -0.03 -23.51
CA THR A 354 4.13 0.11 -22.58
C THR A 354 3.90 -0.78 -21.36
N THR A 355 4.98 -1.31 -20.81
CA THR A 355 4.96 -2.17 -19.63
C THR A 355 5.81 -1.58 -18.53
N TRP A 356 5.42 -1.82 -17.29
CA TRP A 356 6.14 -1.36 -16.11
C TRP A 356 6.08 -2.39 -14.99
N MET A 357 7.12 -2.40 -14.16
CA MET A 357 7.18 -3.18 -12.93
C MET A 357 7.64 -2.31 -11.78
N GLY A 358 7.04 -2.49 -10.61
CA GLY A 358 7.46 -1.81 -9.39
C GLY A 358 7.32 -2.66 -8.14
N HIS A 359 7.99 -2.20 -7.10
CA HIS A 359 8.13 -2.88 -5.81
C HIS A 359 7.11 -2.36 -4.80
N ARG A 360 5.98 -3.05 -4.60
CA ARG A 360 5.03 -2.73 -3.53
C ARG A 360 5.65 -3.11 -2.20
N PRO A 361 5.76 -2.18 -1.23
CA PRO A 361 6.30 -2.47 0.10
C PRO A 361 5.24 -3.17 0.95
N SER A 362 5.30 -4.48 1.04
CA SER A 362 4.23 -5.30 1.63
C SER A 362 4.56 -5.78 3.03
N MET A 363 3.58 -5.66 3.92
CA MET A 363 3.65 -6.15 5.29
C MET A 363 2.86 -7.46 5.43
N PRO A 364 3.33 -8.41 6.24
CA PRO A 364 2.66 -9.71 6.35
C PRO A 364 1.25 -9.62 6.96
N ASP A 365 0.97 -8.58 7.74
CA ASP A 365 -0.32 -8.28 8.35
C ASP A 365 -1.15 -7.25 7.57
N SER A 366 -0.67 -6.82 6.40
CA SER A 366 -1.27 -5.79 5.53
C SER A 366 -1.38 -4.39 6.13
N LEU A 367 -0.87 -4.15 7.34
CA LEU A 367 -0.87 -2.85 7.99
C LEU A 367 0.46 -2.11 7.70
N PRO A 368 0.45 -0.86 7.27
CA PRO A 368 1.68 -0.07 7.15
C PRO A 368 2.36 0.13 8.51
N VAL A 369 3.59 0.62 8.48
CA VAL A 369 4.33 1.02 9.68
C VAL A 369 4.28 2.54 9.77
N ILE A 370 3.60 3.03 10.82
CA ILE A 370 3.45 4.46 11.11
C ILE A 370 3.73 4.65 12.60
N GLY A 371 4.73 5.46 12.93
CA GLY A 371 5.09 5.75 14.32
C GLY A 371 6.59 5.95 14.53
N PRO A 372 6.99 6.34 15.74
CA PRO A 372 8.38 6.64 16.05
C PRO A 372 9.24 5.37 16.09
N SER A 373 10.53 5.54 15.73
CA SER A 373 11.54 4.49 15.86
C SER A 373 11.82 4.17 17.33
N ARG A 374 12.40 3.00 17.56
CA ARG A 374 12.81 2.55 18.90
C ARG A 374 13.96 3.39 19.46
N ARG A 375 14.91 3.74 18.60
CA ARG A 375 16.16 4.39 19.01
C ARG A 375 16.00 5.86 19.32
N THR A 376 15.09 6.55 18.62
CA THR A 376 14.80 7.98 18.84
C THR A 376 13.39 8.32 18.41
N PRO A 377 12.65 9.15 19.17
CA PRO A 377 11.33 9.62 18.76
C PRO A 377 11.39 10.64 17.60
N ASP A 378 12.57 11.16 17.28
CA ASP A 378 12.76 12.14 16.21
C ASP A 378 12.71 11.52 14.81
N VAL A 379 12.77 10.18 14.70
CA VAL A 379 12.56 9.47 13.45
C VAL A 379 11.22 8.77 13.45
N VAL A 380 10.34 9.16 12.52
CA VAL A 380 8.99 8.57 12.34
C VAL A 380 8.94 7.77 11.05
N TYR A 381 8.40 6.56 11.12
CA TYR A 381 8.17 5.69 9.97
C TYR A 381 6.85 5.98 9.30
N ALA A 382 6.82 5.86 7.97
CA ALA A 382 5.65 6.01 7.11
C ALA A 382 5.80 5.14 5.85
N PHE A 383 5.84 3.81 6.02
CA PHE A 383 6.08 2.88 4.91
C PHE A 383 5.29 1.58 5.05
N GLY A 384 5.38 0.71 4.05
CA GLY A 384 4.73 -0.60 4.11
C GLY A 384 3.26 -0.60 3.68
N HIS A 385 2.81 0.38 2.91
CA HIS A 385 1.42 0.57 2.49
C HIS A 385 0.95 -0.44 1.43
N GLY A 386 1.80 -1.34 0.95
CA GLY A 386 1.43 -2.36 -0.04
C GLY A 386 0.79 -1.74 -1.29
N HIS A 387 -0.42 -2.16 -1.60
CA HIS A 387 -1.20 -1.68 -2.76
C HIS A 387 -2.10 -0.47 -2.45
N ILE A 388 -2.24 -0.07 -1.17
CA ILE A 388 -3.15 1.00 -0.73
C ILE A 388 -2.46 2.36 -0.55
N GLY A 389 -1.18 2.48 -0.90
CA GLY A 389 -0.38 3.68 -0.66
C GLY A 389 -0.98 4.96 -1.22
N MET A 390 -1.59 4.92 -2.42
CA MET A 390 -2.26 6.09 -3.01
C MET A 390 -3.46 6.55 -2.16
N THR A 391 -4.28 5.63 -1.70
CA THR A 391 -5.46 5.91 -0.86
C THR A 391 -5.07 6.48 0.50
N CYS A 392 -4.03 5.89 1.13
CA CYS A 392 -3.63 6.24 2.50
C CYS A 392 -2.70 7.45 2.58
N ALA A 393 -2.09 7.88 1.48
CA ALA A 393 -0.95 8.81 1.49
C ALA A 393 -1.24 10.11 2.24
N ALA A 394 -2.36 10.77 1.96
CA ALA A 394 -2.70 12.03 2.59
C ALA A 394 -2.98 11.88 4.10
N LYS A 395 -3.73 10.86 4.51
CA LYS A 395 -3.95 10.58 5.94
C LYS A 395 -2.65 10.23 6.67
N THR A 396 -1.82 9.38 6.07
CA THR A 396 -0.50 9.06 6.63
C THR A 396 0.35 10.32 6.76
N GLY A 397 0.40 11.16 5.73
CA GLY A 397 1.16 12.41 5.75
C GLY A 397 0.70 13.36 6.84
N LYS A 398 -0.63 13.52 7.03
CA LYS A 398 -1.20 14.31 8.10
C LYS A 398 -0.84 13.73 9.48
N THR A 399 -1.00 12.43 9.68
CA THR A 399 -0.64 11.73 10.93
C THR A 399 0.84 11.91 11.27
N VAL A 400 1.73 11.76 10.29
CA VAL A 400 3.18 11.97 10.45
C VAL A 400 3.49 13.41 10.86
N ALA A 401 2.83 14.39 10.24
CA ALA A 401 3.03 15.80 10.57
C ALA A 401 2.59 16.10 12.03
N GLU A 402 1.48 15.52 12.47
CA GLU A 402 1.00 15.62 13.86
C GLU A 402 2.01 15.00 14.84
N LEU A 403 2.52 13.79 14.54
CA LEU A 403 3.53 13.12 15.38
C LEU A 403 4.83 13.92 15.52
N ILE A 404 5.36 14.45 14.42
CA ILE A 404 6.58 15.29 14.41
C ILE A 404 6.36 16.61 15.15
N SER A 405 5.17 17.18 15.08
CA SER A 405 4.79 18.41 15.80
C SER A 405 4.51 18.16 17.29
N GLY A 406 4.49 16.90 17.76
CA GLY A 406 4.11 16.57 19.15
C GLY A 406 2.63 16.70 19.44
N GLU A 407 1.79 16.72 18.39
CA GLU A 407 0.33 16.77 18.51
C GLU A 407 -0.27 15.35 18.60
N PRO A 408 -1.40 15.17 19.25
CA PRO A 408 -2.15 13.92 19.19
C PRO A 408 -2.54 13.59 17.75
N PRO A 409 -2.19 12.41 17.22
CA PRO A 409 -2.53 12.03 15.86
C PRO A 409 -4.04 11.79 15.74
N HIS A 410 -4.65 12.23 14.62
CA HIS A 410 -6.06 12.03 14.33
C HIS A 410 -6.42 10.57 14.00
N VAL A 411 -5.43 9.72 13.76
CA VAL A 411 -5.56 8.27 13.60
C VAL A 411 -4.85 7.58 14.76
N ASP A 412 -5.48 6.58 15.38
CA ASP A 412 -4.79 5.73 16.35
C ASP A 412 -3.65 4.98 15.67
N VAL A 413 -2.42 5.33 16.02
CA VAL A 413 -1.21 4.71 15.46
C VAL A 413 -0.80 3.40 16.15
N GLY A 414 -1.46 3.01 17.22
CA GLY A 414 -1.16 1.78 17.96
C GLY A 414 -1.08 0.54 17.07
N PRO A 415 -2.10 0.26 16.21
CA PRO A 415 -2.08 -0.86 15.28
C PRO A 415 -0.95 -0.81 14.24
N PHE A 416 -0.44 0.38 13.94
CA PHE A 416 0.60 0.63 12.93
C PHE A 416 2.01 0.75 13.50
N SER A 417 2.13 0.68 14.84
CA SER A 417 3.41 0.81 15.54
C SER A 417 4.45 -0.22 15.04
N PRO A 418 5.72 0.18 14.83
CA PRO A 418 6.80 -0.76 14.53
C PRO A 418 6.97 -1.83 15.62
N ARG A 419 6.64 -1.50 16.87
CA ARG A 419 6.77 -2.41 18.04
C ARG A 419 5.84 -3.62 18.01
N ARG A 420 4.81 -3.63 17.13
CA ARG A 420 3.90 -4.78 17.00
C ARG A 420 4.59 -6.06 16.52
N PHE A 421 5.82 -5.95 16.02
CA PHE A 421 6.62 -7.11 15.60
C PHE A 421 7.56 -7.64 16.68
N ASP A 422 7.71 -6.95 17.82
CA ASP A 422 8.59 -7.35 18.93
C ASP A 422 8.08 -8.59 19.65
N GLU A 423 6.78 -8.74 19.82
CA GLU A 423 6.16 -9.87 20.50
C GLU A 423 6.30 -11.19 19.73
N ALA A 424 6.49 -11.11 18.38
CA ALA A 424 6.69 -12.29 17.56
C ALA A 424 8.05 -12.97 17.76
N LEU A 425 9.01 -12.31 18.43
CA LEU A 425 10.34 -12.82 18.73
C LEU A 425 10.45 -13.39 20.16
N ARG A 426 9.46 -13.17 21.03
CA ARG A 426 9.43 -13.78 22.36
C ARG A 426 8.84 -15.19 22.23
N PRO A 427 9.59 -16.28 22.60
CA PRO A 427 8.95 -17.58 22.78
C PRO A 427 7.82 -17.41 23.81
N ARG A 428 6.63 -17.90 23.48
CA ARG A 428 5.53 -17.97 24.46
C ARG A 428 6.07 -18.71 25.67
N ARG A 429 6.30 -18.01 26.76
CA ARG A 429 6.47 -18.64 28.07
C ARG A 429 5.12 -19.25 28.42
N ASP A 430 4.96 -20.52 28.08
CA ASP A 430 3.84 -21.35 28.52
C ASP A 430 3.98 -21.48 30.04
N LYS A 431 3.17 -20.71 30.77
CA LYS A 431 3.08 -20.76 32.25
C LYS A 431 2.44 -22.07 32.75
N ARG A 432 2.29 -23.08 31.90
CA ARG A 432 1.55 -24.34 32.24
C ARG A 432 2.45 -25.55 32.45
N TRP A 433 3.77 -25.45 32.41
CA TRP A 433 4.64 -26.63 32.56
C TRP A 433 5.29 -26.79 33.95
N PHE A 434 5.07 -25.89 34.91
CA PHE A 434 5.66 -25.97 36.23
C PHE A 434 4.68 -26.36 37.37
N SER A 435 3.45 -26.75 37.08
CA SER A 435 2.50 -27.20 38.10
C SER A 435 2.27 -28.73 38.14
N ALA A 436 3.00 -29.52 37.33
CA ALA A 436 2.81 -30.97 37.26
C ALA A 436 3.89 -31.82 37.97
N PHE A 437 4.91 -31.22 38.59
CA PHE A 437 5.93 -31.96 39.35
C PHE A 437 6.08 -31.44 40.79
N GLY A 438 5.05 -31.53 41.59
CA GLY A 438 5.12 -31.09 42.95
C GLY A 438 3.99 -31.63 43.84
N ARG A 439 3.70 -32.94 43.75
CA ARG A 439 2.97 -33.66 44.79
C ARG A 439 3.18 -35.16 44.61
N ASN A 440 4.20 -35.70 45.25
CA ASN A 440 4.21 -37.04 45.78
C ASN A 440 5.47 -37.20 46.65
N GLY A 441 5.26 -37.43 47.95
CA GLY A 441 6.35 -37.89 48.83
C GLY A 441 6.34 -37.29 50.22
N SER A 442 5.38 -37.66 51.04
CA SER A 442 5.62 -37.96 52.46
C SER A 442 4.38 -38.60 53.07
N SER A 443 4.33 -39.89 53.10
CA SER A 443 3.50 -40.63 54.07
C SER A 443 4.39 -41.68 54.73
N SER A 444 4.26 -41.70 56.02
CA SER A 444 4.55 -42.81 56.92
C SER A 444 5.98 -42.99 57.43
N ALA A 445 6.19 -42.71 58.67
CA ALA A 445 6.45 -43.79 59.66
C ALA A 445 6.67 -43.16 61.04
N GLY A 446 5.98 -43.73 62.07
CA GLY A 446 6.23 -43.47 63.47
C GLY A 446 4.91 -43.40 64.25
#